data_b7004025a4356a280430e8e603a977f0
#
_entry.id   b7004025a4356a280430e8e603a977f0
#
_cell.length_a   1.000
_cell.length_b   1.000
_cell.length_c   1.000
_cell.angle_alpha   90.00
_cell.angle_beta   90.00
_cell.angle_gamma   90.00
#
_symmetry.space_group_name_H-M   'P 1'
#
loop_
_entity.id
_entity.type
_entity.pdbx_description
1 polymer ?
#
loop_
_entity_poly.entity_id
_entity_poly.type
_entity_poly.pdbx_seq_one_letter_code
_entity_poly.pdbx_strand_id
1 'polypeptide(L)'
;MAELPMIISVDDHIVEPADTWTSRMPAKFKEAAPHIVRKDMPDVTFVGGKLTVNEGGGGAPADWWIYEKLQRPLLRVDSAVGVPRDEVTMKGVTYEDMRPGSYSQKERLEDMDENHIEASLCFPTFPRFCGQTFTEAEDKELALLCVKAYNDYQVEEWCAGTGGRLIPLIIVPLWDAHLAAEEVRRNAERGVRAVCFSEIPAYLGLPSIHDPDNYWDPFFAACDETSTIVNMHIGSSSKMPSTSPDAPAAVGSSLTHINAELSMTDFLLSGLFERFANLKVAYSEGQIGWIPHLLHRMDVVWEDNRGWGGVADKVPNPPSSYFKDHVYGCFFDDPNGLRLIDEIGEDNITYESDYPHSDSTWPRTRQIAEKQMAGLTDEQRYKVVRGNAIRLFGLDFT
;
A
#
# COMPACT_ATOMS: atom_id res chain seq x y z
N MET A 1 -32.66 -4.72 3.80
CA MET A 1 -31.25 -4.81 3.35
C MET A 1 -30.78 -6.20 3.71
N ALA A 2 -30.10 -6.88 2.79
CA ALA A 2 -29.43 -8.12 3.10
C ALA A 2 -28.29 -7.89 4.12
N GLU A 3 -27.84 -8.95 4.77
CA GLU A 3 -26.65 -8.88 5.64
C GLU A 3 -25.43 -8.45 4.81
N LEU A 4 -24.51 -7.67 5.43
CA LEU A 4 -23.28 -7.29 4.76
C LEU A 4 -22.44 -8.54 4.47
N PRO A 5 -21.98 -8.76 3.23
CA PRO A 5 -21.03 -9.83 2.93
C PRO A 5 -19.78 -9.73 3.80
N MET A 6 -19.08 -10.86 3.99
CA MET A 6 -17.73 -10.83 4.55
C MET A 6 -16.85 -9.89 3.71
N ILE A 7 -16.02 -9.11 4.37
CA ILE A 7 -15.21 -8.06 3.75
C ILE A 7 -13.87 -8.64 3.28
N ILE A 8 -13.41 -8.25 2.11
CA ILE A 8 -12.03 -8.43 1.68
C ILE A 8 -11.33 -7.09 1.80
N SER A 9 -10.42 -6.98 2.75
CA SER A 9 -9.61 -5.78 2.96
C SER A 9 -8.44 -5.79 1.99
N VAL A 10 -8.34 -4.76 1.13
CA VAL A 10 -7.25 -4.65 0.15
C VAL A 10 -6.11 -3.75 0.65
N ASP A 11 -6.20 -3.29 1.88
CA ASP A 11 -5.15 -2.57 2.57
C ASP A 11 -5.20 -2.86 4.06
N ASP A 12 -4.25 -3.65 4.47
CA ASP A 12 -3.84 -3.89 5.85
C ASP A 12 -2.31 -3.90 5.88
N HIS A 13 -1.73 -4.05 7.06
CA HIS A 13 -0.28 -4.06 7.23
C HIS A 13 0.20 -5.24 8.05
N ILE A 14 1.46 -5.60 7.84
CA ILE A 14 2.17 -6.56 8.68
C ILE A 14 3.36 -5.86 9.33
N VAL A 15 3.56 -6.06 10.63
CA VAL A 15 4.84 -5.81 11.27
C VAL A 15 5.65 -7.09 11.13
N GLU A 16 6.71 -7.08 10.34
CA GLU A 16 7.48 -8.29 10.05
C GLU A 16 8.05 -8.91 11.33
N PRO A 17 7.96 -10.23 11.52
CA PRO A 17 8.63 -10.93 12.61
C PRO A 17 10.14 -10.65 12.65
N ALA A 18 10.73 -10.62 13.84
CA ALA A 18 12.11 -10.23 14.05
C ALA A 18 13.14 -11.05 13.26
N ASP A 19 12.80 -12.27 12.88
CA ASP A 19 13.66 -13.21 12.16
C ASP A 19 13.37 -13.34 10.66
N THR A 20 12.44 -12.55 10.12
CA THR A 20 12.01 -12.59 8.71
C THR A 20 13.19 -12.66 7.74
N TRP A 21 14.22 -11.86 7.95
CA TRP A 21 15.41 -11.85 7.10
C TRP A 21 16.51 -12.78 7.61
N THR A 22 16.80 -12.77 8.90
CA THR A 22 17.92 -13.54 9.46
C THR A 22 17.75 -15.05 9.33
N SER A 23 16.52 -15.54 9.27
CA SER A 23 16.22 -16.96 9.04
C SER A 23 16.44 -17.42 7.59
N ARG A 24 16.37 -16.48 6.61
CA ARG A 24 16.43 -16.76 5.17
C ARG A 24 17.73 -16.37 4.49
N MET A 25 18.59 -15.59 5.19
CA MET A 25 19.82 -15.12 4.59
C MET A 25 20.89 -16.22 4.49
N PRO A 26 21.66 -16.24 3.38
CA PRO A 26 22.90 -17.02 3.34
C PRO A 26 23.84 -16.62 4.50
N ALA A 27 24.62 -17.56 5.01
CA ALA A 27 25.51 -17.34 6.17
C ALA A 27 26.42 -16.10 6.03
N LYS A 28 26.90 -15.81 4.81
CA LYS A 28 27.74 -14.64 4.47
C LYS A 28 27.06 -13.30 4.81
N PHE A 29 25.75 -13.22 4.68
CA PHE A 29 24.98 -11.98 4.83
C PHE A 29 24.12 -11.92 6.10
N LYS A 30 24.11 -12.99 6.88
CA LYS A 30 23.18 -13.12 8.02
C LYS A 30 23.33 -12.01 9.07
N GLU A 31 24.58 -11.59 9.36
CA GLU A 31 24.86 -10.53 10.33
C GLU A 31 24.56 -9.12 9.79
N ALA A 32 24.62 -8.95 8.46
CA ALA A 32 24.33 -7.68 7.79
C ALA A 32 22.84 -7.52 7.43
N ALA A 33 22.06 -8.59 7.52
CA ALA A 33 20.62 -8.55 7.22
C ALA A 33 19.85 -7.71 8.23
N PRO A 34 18.67 -7.20 7.87
CA PRO A 34 17.78 -6.55 8.82
C PRO A 34 17.53 -7.42 10.05
N HIS A 35 17.74 -6.85 11.24
CA HIS A 35 17.56 -7.55 12.51
C HIS A 35 17.09 -6.59 13.61
N ILE A 36 16.51 -7.15 14.66
CA ILE A 36 15.96 -6.38 15.78
C ILE A 36 17.00 -6.22 16.88
N VAL A 37 17.09 -4.99 17.41
CA VAL A 37 17.83 -4.66 18.63
C VAL A 37 16.92 -3.88 19.57
N ARG A 38 16.81 -4.32 20.83
CA ARG A 38 16.05 -3.60 21.86
C ARG A 38 16.92 -2.54 22.52
N LYS A 39 16.45 -1.30 22.52
CA LYS A 39 17.11 -0.17 23.15
C LYS A 39 16.09 0.92 23.52
N ASP A 40 16.48 1.81 24.45
CA ASP A 40 15.62 2.93 24.83
C ASP A 40 15.35 3.85 23.65
N MET A 41 14.12 4.34 23.57
CA MET A 41 13.70 5.26 22.52
C MET A 41 13.47 6.65 23.08
N PRO A 42 14.22 7.67 22.62
CA PRO A 42 13.96 9.08 22.92
C PRO A 42 12.60 9.53 22.38
N ASP A 43 12.13 10.68 22.84
CA ASP A 43 10.92 11.29 22.31
C ASP A 43 11.01 11.56 20.82
N VAL A 44 9.88 11.42 20.14
CA VAL A 44 9.73 11.64 18.68
C VAL A 44 8.80 12.79 18.42
N THR A 45 9.10 13.56 17.39
CA THR A 45 8.22 14.59 16.86
C THR A 45 7.89 14.32 15.40
N PHE A 46 6.63 14.59 15.02
CA PHE A 46 6.19 14.54 13.63
C PHE A 46 5.66 15.92 13.25
N VAL A 47 6.46 16.66 12.49
CA VAL A 47 6.16 18.06 12.12
C VAL A 47 6.58 18.28 10.66
N GLY A 48 5.77 19.02 9.91
CA GLY A 48 6.05 19.33 8.50
C GLY A 48 6.15 18.09 7.60
N GLY A 49 5.42 17.02 7.94
CA GLY A 49 5.48 15.74 7.22
C GLY A 49 6.76 14.93 7.50
N LYS A 50 7.55 15.32 8.52
CA LYS A 50 8.82 14.67 8.85
C LYS A 50 8.83 14.13 10.27
N LEU A 51 9.17 12.83 10.39
CA LEU A 51 9.47 12.20 11.66
C LEU A 51 10.90 12.54 12.09
N THR A 52 11.07 13.01 13.33
CA THR A 52 12.37 13.30 13.92
C THR A 52 12.47 12.62 15.28
N VAL A 53 13.50 11.79 15.47
CA VAL A 53 13.86 11.23 16.77
C VAL A 53 14.77 12.25 17.47
N ASN A 54 14.36 12.72 18.65
CA ASN A 54 15.11 13.73 19.38
C ASN A 54 16.42 13.14 19.95
N GLU A 55 17.51 13.91 19.88
CA GLU A 55 18.76 13.53 20.56
C GLU A 55 18.60 13.74 22.07
N GLY A 56 18.62 12.66 22.83
CA GLY A 56 18.56 12.71 24.30
C GLY A 56 18.38 11.30 24.85
N GLY A 57 19.26 10.89 25.76
CA GLY A 57 19.14 9.58 26.41
C GLY A 57 17.92 9.51 27.32
N GLY A 58 17.26 8.38 27.33
CA GLY A 58 16.09 8.08 28.16
C GLY A 58 14.85 7.79 27.28
N GLY A 59 13.86 7.18 27.88
CA GLY A 59 12.62 6.74 27.22
C GLY A 59 12.29 5.30 27.59
N ALA A 60 11.15 4.81 27.08
CA ALA A 60 10.79 3.41 27.25
C ALA A 60 11.59 2.53 26.28
N PRO A 61 11.84 1.26 26.61
CA PRO A 61 12.41 0.31 25.67
C PRO A 61 11.54 0.17 24.42
N ALA A 62 12.19 0.11 23.26
CA ALA A 62 11.55 -0.17 21.97
C ALA A 62 12.38 -1.16 21.17
N ASP A 63 11.75 -1.88 20.25
CA ASP A 63 12.44 -2.73 19.31
C ASP A 63 12.76 -1.93 18.03
N TRP A 64 14.01 -2.06 17.58
CA TRP A 64 14.54 -1.28 16.47
C TRP A 64 15.03 -2.22 15.39
N TRP A 65 14.59 -1.99 14.19
CA TRP A 65 15.21 -2.54 13.00
C TRP A 65 16.56 -1.87 12.75
N ILE A 66 17.59 -2.68 12.61
CA ILE A 66 18.95 -2.27 12.22
C ILE A 66 19.28 -2.87 10.87
N TYR A 67 19.64 -2.04 9.92
CA TYR A 67 20.02 -2.44 8.56
C TYR A 67 20.98 -1.41 7.97
N GLU A 68 22.21 -1.80 7.65
CA GLU A 68 23.29 -0.87 7.26
C GLU A 68 23.40 0.32 8.26
N LYS A 69 23.14 1.54 7.78
CA LYS A 69 23.12 2.76 8.62
C LYS A 69 21.74 3.09 9.17
N LEU A 70 20.71 2.39 8.69
CA LEU A 70 19.33 2.63 9.11
C LEU A 70 19.11 2.07 10.52
N GLN A 71 18.46 2.89 11.35
CA GLN A 71 17.95 2.52 12.67
C GLN A 71 16.50 3.02 12.75
N ARG A 72 15.54 2.11 12.59
CA ARG A 72 14.12 2.43 12.60
C ARG A 72 13.42 1.77 13.77
N PRO A 73 12.87 2.55 14.73
CA PRO A 73 12.07 1.99 15.81
C PRO A 73 10.74 1.47 15.29
N LEU A 74 10.19 0.46 15.95
CA LEU A 74 8.78 0.13 15.85
C LEU A 74 7.99 1.18 16.64
N LEU A 75 6.96 1.75 16.01
CA LEU A 75 6.15 2.82 16.58
C LEU A 75 4.75 2.32 16.94
N ARG A 76 4.14 2.94 17.95
CA ARG A 76 2.75 2.64 18.33
C ARG A 76 1.77 2.86 17.18
N VAL A 77 2.03 3.81 16.29
CA VAL A 77 1.17 4.08 15.13
C VAL A 77 1.20 2.95 14.09
N ASP A 78 2.29 2.19 14.01
CA ASP A 78 2.44 1.02 13.12
C ASP A 78 1.64 -0.19 13.65
N SER A 79 1.25 -0.20 14.93
CA SER A 79 0.46 -1.26 15.58
C SER A 79 -0.36 -0.67 16.74
N ALA A 80 -1.47 -0.04 16.41
CA ALA A 80 -2.32 0.69 17.33
C ALA A 80 -3.66 0.03 17.64
N VAL A 81 -4.03 -1.03 16.94
CA VAL A 81 -5.30 -1.75 17.18
C VAL A 81 -5.40 -2.26 18.62
N GLY A 82 -6.57 -2.05 19.21
CA GLY A 82 -6.83 -2.36 20.62
C GLY A 82 -6.39 -1.27 21.60
N VAL A 83 -5.73 -0.19 21.15
CA VAL A 83 -5.37 0.98 21.96
C VAL A 83 -6.44 2.07 21.79
N PRO A 84 -6.96 2.69 22.88
CA PRO A 84 -7.85 3.84 22.76
C PRO A 84 -7.23 4.95 21.90
N ARG A 85 -8.00 5.57 21.00
CA ARG A 85 -7.47 6.55 20.03
C ARG A 85 -6.79 7.76 20.67
N ASP A 86 -7.23 8.18 21.83
CA ASP A 86 -6.66 9.29 22.62
C ASP A 86 -5.35 8.89 23.35
N GLU A 87 -5.04 7.61 23.40
CA GLU A 87 -3.78 7.07 23.95
C GLU A 87 -2.73 6.73 22.88
N VAL A 88 -3.12 6.73 21.59
CA VAL A 88 -2.19 6.49 20.49
C VAL A 88 -1.21 7.65 20.35
N THR A 89 0.07 7.34 20.37
CA THR A 89 1.16 8.33 20.28
C THR A 89 2.27 7.80 19.36
N MET A 90 3.22 8.68 19.00
CA MET A 90 4.41 8.31 18.22
C MET A 90 5.51 7.63 19.07
N LYS A 91 5.15 7.00 20.19
CA LYS A 91 6.11 6.29 21.05
C LYS A 91 6.60 5.01 20.41
N GLY A 92 7.85 4.65 20.71
CA GLY A 92 8.40 3.33 20.41
C GLY A 92 7.68 2.23 21.19
N VAL A 93 7.63 1.05 20.58
CA VAL A 93 7.04 -0.15 21.17
C VAL A 93 7.96 -1.37 20.98
N THR A 94 7.75 -2.37 21.84
CA THR A 94 8.31 -3.71 21.66
C THR A 94 7.28 -4.63 21.03
N TYR A 95 7.68 -5.81 20.54
CA TYR A 95 6.72 -6.81 20.04
C TYR A 95 5.71 -7.22 21.10
N GLU A 96 6.12 -7.25 22.38
CA GLU A 96 5.24 -7.59 23.51
C GLU A 96 4.17 -6.52 23.77
N ASP A 97 4.41 -5.28 23.35
CA ASP A 97 3.45 -4.17 23.49
C ASP A 97 2.40 -4.15 22.38
N MET A 98 2.59 -4.91 21.30
CA MET A 98 1.70 -4.96 20.15
C MET A 98 0.69 -6.07 20.28
N ARG A 99 -0.47 -5.90 19.63
CA ARG A 99 -1.42 -7.00 19.44
C ARG A 99 -0.78 -8.08 18.56
N PRO A 100 -0.77 -9.36 18.98
CA PRO A 100 -0.07 -10.43 18.23
C PRO A 100 -0.49 -10.57 16.77
N GLY A 101 -1.75 -10.28 16.41
CA GLY A 101 -2.22 -10.26 15.03
C GLY A 101 -1.48 -9.28 14.11
N SER A 102 -0.69 -8.33 14.68
CA SER A 102 0.16 -7.44 13.89
C SER A 102 1.33 -8.17 13.21
N TYR A 103 1.84 -9.27 13.80
CA TYR A 103 3.03 -9.97 13.34
C TYR A 103 2.93 -11.51 13.32
N SER A 104 1.81 -12.05 13.78
CA SER A 104 1.57 -13.51 13.84
C SER A 104 0.37 -13.89 12.98
N GLN A 105 0.58 -14.83 12.05
CA GLN A 105 -0.45 -15.32 11.11
C GLN A 105 -1.69 -15.82 11.83
N LYS A 106 -1.51 -16.68 12.84
CA LYS A 106 -2.63 -17.32 13.53
C LYS A 106 -3.52 -16.30 14.22
N GLU A 107 -2.94 -15.40 14.99
CA GLU A 107 -3.66 -14.36 15.72
C GLU A 107 -4.24 -13.29 14.74
N ARG A 108 -3.61 -13.08 13.58
CA ARG A 108 -4.19 -12.25 12.52
C ARG A 108 -5.50 -12.84 12.00
N LEU A 109 -5.55 -14.14 11.75
CA LEU A 109 -6.79 -14.81 11.30
C LEU A 109 -7.90 -14.73 12.36
N GLU A 110 -7.53 -14.85 13.65
CA GLU A 110 -8.49 -14.67 14.76
C GLU A 110 -9.02 -13.22 14.80
N ASP A 111 -8.17 -12.22 14.62
CA ASP A 111 -8.56 -10.80 14.57
C ASP A 111 -9.40 -10.46 13.34
N MET A 112 -9.15 -11.12 12.21
CA MET A 112 -9.98 -10.99 11.00
C MET A 112 -11.37 -11.57 11.23
N ASP A 113 -11.48 -12.74 11.90
CA ASP A 113 -12.77 -13.35 12.23
C ASP A 113 -13.60 -12.43 13.16
N GLU A 114 -12.97 -11.82 14.17
CA GLU A 114 -13.60 -10.84 15.06
C GLU A 114 -14.14 -9.63 14.29
N ASN A 115 -13.44 -9.22 13.24
CA ASN A 115 -13.69 -7.99 12.49
C ASN A 115 -14.52 -8.17 11.21
N HIS A 116 -15.07 -9.37 10.96
CA HIS A 116 -15.84 -9.68 9.76
C HIS A 116 -15.03 -9.61 8.45
N ILE A 117 -13.72 -9.86 8.51
CA ILE A 117 -12.81 -9.87 7.36
C ILE A 117 -12.61 -11.30 6.87
N GLU A 118 -12.94 -11.55 5.59
CA GLU A 118 -12.70 -12.84 4.94
C GLU A 118 -11.27 -13.00 4.48
N ALA A 119 -10.74 -11.97 3.81
CA ALA A 119 -9.36 -11.96 3.34
C ALA A 119 -8.73 -10.57 3.48
N SER A 120 -7.40 -10.55 3.54
CA SER A 120 -6.60 -9.35 3.80
C SER A 120 -5.34 -9.34 2.94
N LEU A 121 -5.07 -8.22 2.28
CA LEU A 121 -3.83 -7.94 1.57
C LEU A 121 -2.99 -7.03 2.46
N CYS A 122 -1.75 -7.47 2.81
CA CYS A 122 -0.95 -6.78 3.82
C CYS A 122 0.29 -6.13 3.24
N PHE A 123 0.37 -4.80 3.34
CA PHE A 123 1.57 -4.03 3.01
C PHE A 123 2.67 -4.21 4.06
N PRO A 124 3.95 -4.08 3.65
CA PRO A 124 5.08 -4.17 4.55
C PRO A 124 5.24 -2.93 5.44
N THR A 125 5.85 -3.11 6.63
CA THR A 125 6.20 -2.02 7.55
C THR A 125 7.68 -1.65 7.47
N PHE A 126 8.61 -2.57 7.72
CA PHE A 126 10.04 -2.27 7.68
C PHE A 126 10.57 -1.95 6.28
N PRO A 127 10.23 -2.68 5.22
CA PRO A 127 10.58 -2.29 3.85
C PRO A 127 10.02 -0.94 3.44
N ARG A 128 9.12 -0.37 4.22
CA ARG A 128 8.19 0.69 3.85
C ARG A 128 7.24 0.20 2.76
N PHE A 129 6.34 1.02 2.27
CA PHE A 129 5.19 0.59 1.47
C PHE A 129 5.49 -0.14 0.14
N CYS A 130 6.68 0.04 -0.44
CA CYS A 130 7.04 -0.60 -1.71
C CYS A 130 8.53 -1.02 -1.80
N GLY A 131 9.21 -1.17 -0.65
CA GLY A 131 10.61 -1.57 -0.63
C GLY A 131 11.60 -0.41 -0.69
N GLN A 132 11.19 0.82 -0.33
CA GLN A 132 12.05 2.01 -0.32
C GLN A 132 13.31 1.79 0.53
N THR A 133 13.20 1.10 1.67
CA THR A 133 14.34 0.76 2.55
C THR A 133 15.47 0.08 1.79
N PHE A 134 15.14 -0.88 0.92
CA PHE A 134 16.13 -1.61 0.12
C PHE A 134 16.58 -0.82 -1.10
N THR A 135 15.73 0.08 -1.59
CA THR A 135 16.10 1.01 -2.68
C THR A 135 17.16 2.01 -2.21
N GLU A 136 17.11 2.45 -0.96
CA GLU A 136 18.06 3.38 -0.34
C GLU A 136 19.36 2.70 0.13
N ALA A 137 19.42 1.36 0.19
CA ALA A 137 20.57 0.59 0.65
C ALA A 137 21.82 0.79 -0.22
N GLU A 138 23.01 0.78 0.41
CA GLU A 138 24.29 0.90 -0.30
C GLU A 138 24.69 -0.42 -0.97
N ASP A 139 24.53 -1.56 -0.29
CA ASP A 139 24.80 -2.90 -0.82
C ASP A 139 23.60 -3.46 -1.59
N LYS A 140 23.63 -3.33 -2.92
CA LYS A 140 22.54 -3.82 -3.79
C LYS A 140 22.47 -5.34 -3.89
N GLU A 141 23.56 -6.09 -3.66
CA GLU A 141 23.54 -7.56 -3.58
C GLU A 141 22.74 -8.01 -2.36
N LEU A 142 23.05 -7.43 -1.19
CA LEU A 142 22.31 -7.68 0.05
C LEU A 142 20.84 -7.21 -0.07
N ALA A 143 20.60 -6.02 -0.64
CA ALA A 143 19.26 -5.47 -0.81
C ALA A 143 18.37 -6.39 -1.67
N LEU A 144 18.91 -6.95 -2.78
CA LEU A 144 18.17 -7.89 -3.62
C LEU A 144 17.84 -9.18 -2.87
N LEU A 145 18.77 -9.69 -2.06
CA LEU A 145 18.49 -10.84 -1.20
C LEU A 145 17.42 -10.53 -0.16
N CYS A 146 17.41 -9.31 0.40
CA CYS A 146 16.38 -8.87 1.35
C CYS A 146 14.99 -8.78 0.70
N VAL A 147 14.89 -8.25 -0.52
CA VAL A 147 13.64 -8.24 -1.30
C VAL A 147 13.12 -9.67 -1.50
N LYS A 148 13.98 -10.57 -1.97
CA LYS A 148 13.60 -11.98 -2.18
C LYS A 148 13.20 -12.69 -0.89
N ALA A 149 13.92 -12.45 0.21
CA ALA A 149 13.60 -13.04 1.52
C ALA A 149 12.24 -12.57 2.05
N TYR A 150 11.90 -11.29 1.89
CA TYR A 150 10.58 -10.77 2.23
C TYR A 150 9.48 -11.44 1.41
N ASN A 151 9.66 -11.52 0.08
CA ASN A 151 8.66 -12.13 -0.80
C ASN A 151 8.50 -13.64 -0.53
N ASP A 152 9.60 -14.33 -0.22
CA ASP A 152 9.54 -15.73 0.18
C ASP A 152 8.82 -15.91 1.53
N TYR A 153 9.06 -15.03 2.50
CA TYR A 153 8.31 -14.99 3.75
C TYR A 153 6.81 -14.78 3.51
N GLN A 154 6.43 -13.83 2.67
CA GLN A 154 5.03 -13.59 2.32
C GLN A 154 4.34 -14.85 1.79
N VAL A 155 4.96 -15.53 0.84
CA VAL A 155 4.37 -16.68 0.16
C VAL A 155 4.44 -17.96 1.00
N GLU A 156 5.54 -18.20 1.70
CA GLU A 156 5.85 -19.48 2.34
C GLU A 156 5.43 -19.56 3.81
N GLU A 157 5.26 -18.41 4.48
CA GLU A 157 4.87 -18.37 5.90
C GLU A 157 3.62 -17.53 6.12
N TRP A 158 3.65 -16.23 5.78
CA TRP A 158 2.54 -15.34 6.13
C TRP A 158 1.23 -15.76 5.47
N CYS A 159 1.25 -16.08 4.19
CA CYS A 159 0.04 -16.47 3.44
C CYS A 159 -0.18 -17.99 3.35
N ALA A 160 0.87 -18.79 3.59
CA ALA A 160 0.80 -20.24 3.44
C ALA A 160 -0.21 -20.88 4.41
N GLY A 161 -1.01 -21.81 3.90
CA GLY A 161 -1.94 -22.58 4.72
C GLY A 161 -3.19 -21.83 5.20
N THR A 162 -3.39 -20.58 4.76
CA THR A 162 -4.53 -19.74 5.19
C THR A 162 -5.79 -19.92 4.34
N GLY A 163 -5.77 -20.80 3.34
CA GLY A 163 -6.89 -20.98 2.41
C GLY A 163 -7.16 -19.73 1.53
N GLY A 164 -6.14 -18.92 1.27
CA GLY A 164 -6.25 -17.68 0.49
C GLY A 164 -6.70 -16.45 1.31
N ARG A 165 -6.91 -16.60 2.61
CA ARG A 165 -7.37 -15.51 3.47
C ARG A 165 -6.32 -14.40 3.67
N LEU A 166 -5.03 -14.74 3.64
CA LEU A 166 -3.96 -13.75 3.52
C LEU A 166 -3.47 -13.76 2.08
N ILE A 167 -3.56 -12.60 1.42
CA ILE A 167 -3.25 -12.43 -0.01
C ILE A 167 -1.79 -11.96 -0.12
N PRO A 168 -0.92 -12.71 -0.82
CA PRO A 168 0.49 -12.34 -0.90
C PRO A 168 0.69 -11.06 -1.72
N LEU A 169 1.36 -10.09 -1.11
CA LEU A 169 1.76 -8.82 -1.71
C LEU A 169 3.28 -8.71 -1.68
N ILE A 170 3.90 -8.70 -2.85
CA ILE A 170 5.36 -8.66 -2.98
C ILE A 170 5.90 -7.24 -3.16
N ILE A 171 7.17 -7.06 -2.82
CA ILE A 171 7.97 -5.88 -3.15
C ILE A 171 8.96 -6.21 -4.27
N VAL A 172 9.47 -5.18 -4.93
CA VAL A 172 10.42 -5.34 -6.04
C VAL A 172 11.66 -4.45 -5.85
N PRO A 173 12.80 -4.81 -6.48
CA PRO A 173 13.99 -3.97 -6.46
C PRO A 173 13.78 -2.74 -7.34
N LEU A 174 13.24 -1.65 -6.76
CA LEU A 174 12.89 -0.42 -7.49
C LEU A 174 14.06 0.28 -8.19
N TRP A 175 15.31 -0.05 -7.85
CA TRP A 175 16.51 0.52 -8.49
C TRP A 175 16.85 -0.10 -9.84
N ASP A 176 16.11 -1.15 -10.27
CA ASP A 176 16.34 -1.83 -11.54
C ASP A 176 15.04 -2.44 -12.06
N ALA A 177 14.50 -1.88 -13.16
CA ALA A 177 13.22 -2.31 -13.73
C ALA A 177 13.25 -3.73 -14.30
N HIS A 178 14.41 -4.24 -14.73
CA HIS A 178 14.54 -5.62 -15.22
C HIS A 178 14.53 -6.61 -14.06
N LEU A 179 15.27 -6.34 -12.97
CA LEU A 179 15.21 -7.15 -11.76
C LEU A 179 13.82 -7.12 -11.13
N ALA A 180 13.13 -5.98 -11.20
CA ALA A 180 11.74 -5.85 -10.76
C ALA A 180 10.81 -6.76 -11.58
N ALA A 181 10.97 -6.78 -12.91
CA ALA A 181 10.23 -7.65 -13.81
C ALA A 181 10.49 -9.15 -13.53
N GLU A 182 11.76 -9.52 -13.30
CA GLU A 182 12.13 -10.89 -12.93
C GLU A 182 11.43 -11.33 -11.65
N GLU A 183 11.39 -10.46 -10.65
CA GLU A 183 10.78 -10.75 -9.35
C GLU A 183 9.24 -10.86 -9.45
N VAL A 184 8.59 -10.04 -10.27
CA VAL A 184 7.16 -10.19 -10.61
C VAL A 184 6.90 -11.55 -11.22
N ARG A 185 7.62 -11.93 -12.28
CA ARG A 185 7.43 -13.22 -12.95
C ARG A 185 7.69 -14.40 -12.01
N ARG A 186 8.78 -14.37 -11.23
CA ARG A 186 9.11 -15.41 -10.25
C ARG A 186 7.96 -15.69 -9.29
N ASN A 187 7.32 -14.65 -8.80
CA ASN A 187 6.23 -14.81 -7.84
C ASN A 187 4.87 -15.06 -8.51
N ALA A 188 4.66 -14.59 -9.74
CA ALA A 188 3.47 -14.93 -10.52
C ALA A 188 3.36 -16.44 -10.79
N GLU A 189 4.51 -17.13 -11.04
CA GLU A 189 4.60 -18.60 -11.15
C GLU A 189 4.18 -19.31 -9.85
N ARG A 190 4.28 -18.62 -8.70
CA ARG A 190 3.86 -19.11 -7.38
C ARG A 190 2.42 -18.72 -7.03
N GLY A 191 1.69 -18.10 -7.96
CA GLY A 191 0.29 -17.70 -7.80
C GLY A 191 0.08 -16.29 -7.26
N VAL A 192 1.14 -15.51 -7.02
CA VAL A 192 1.01 -14.12 -6.56
C VAL A 192 0.42 -13.25 -7.66
N ARG A 193 -0.50 -12.35 -7.27
CA ARG A 193 -1.18 -11.41 -8.18
C ARG A 193 -1.12 -9.96 -7.73
N ALA A 194 -0.30 -9.64 -6.73
CA ALA A 194 -0.19 -8.29 -6.21
C ALA A 194 1.28 -7.92 -5.97
N VAL A 195 1.65 -6.71 -6.40
CA VAL A 195 2.99 -6.13 -6.22
C VAL A 195 2.89 -4.70 -5.74
N CYS A 196 3.74 -4.31 -4.79
CA CYS A 196 3.88 -2.92 -4.36
C CYS A 196 4.70 -2.12 -5.36
N PHE A 197 4.29 -0.88 -5.61
CA PHE A 197 5.05 0.08 -6.41
C PHE A 197 4.96 1.48 -5.81
N SER A 198 5.85 2.39 -6.21
CA SER A 198 5.79 3.77 -5.74
C SER A 198 4.71 4.56 -6.49
N GLU A 199 3.88 5.27 -5.76
CA GLU A 199 2.89 6.19 -6.32
C GLU A 199 3.54 7.27 -7.21
N ILE A 200 4.75 7.74 -6.86
CA ILE A 200 5.51 8.73 -7.64
C ILE A 200 7.01 8.37 -7.59
N PRO A 201 7.51 7.51 -8.49
CA PRO A 201 8.92 7.06 -8.47
C PRO A 201 9.93 8.20 -8.50
N ALA A 202 9.61 9.30 -9.20
CA ALA A 202 10.48 10.49 -9.29
C ALA A 202 10.77 11.12 -7.91
N TYR A 203 9.88 10.99 -6.94
CA TYR A 203 10.12 11.49 -5.57
C TYR A 203 11.15 10.65 -4.81
N LEU A 204 11.37 9.42 -5.23
CA LEU A 204 12.43 8.53 -4.72
C LEU A 204 13.78 8.74 -5.43
N GLY A 205 13.87 9.70 -6.35
CA GLY A 205 15.06 9.91 -7.19
C GLY A 205 15.19 8.86 -8.31
N LEU A 206 14.15 8.12 -8.61
CA LEU A 206 14.08 7.13 -9.68
C LEU A 206 13.54 7.77 -10.98
N PRO A 207 13.72 7.14 -12.15
CA PRO A 207 13.05 7.58 -13.37
C PRO A 207 11.53 7.68 -13.16
N SER A 208 10.93 8.73 -13.74
CA SER A 208 9.47 8.88 -13.68
C SER A 208 8.77 7.90 -14.63
N ILE A 209 7.46 7.75 -14.50
CA ILE A 209 6.66 6.96 -15.46
C ILE A 209 6.54 7.64 -16.84
N HIS A 210 6.95 8.91 -16.94
CA HIS A 210 7.05 9.67 -18.19
C HIS A 210 8.47 9.66 -18.79
N ASP A 211 9.37 8.83 -18.26
CA ASP A 211 10.75 8.71 -18.77
C ASP A 211 10.74 8.45 -20.28
N PRO A 212 11.48 9.25 -21.08
CA PRO A 212 11.46 9.15 -22.54
C PRO A 212 12.03 7.82 -23.07
N ASP A 213 12.86 7.14 -22.29
CA ASP A 213 13.44 5.83 -22.63
C ASP A 213 12.56 4.69 -22.15
N ASN A 214 11.39 4.99 -21.56
CA ASN A 214 10.44 4.02 -21.02
C ASN A 214 11.09 3.05 -20.01
N TYR A 215 11.86 3.59 -19.08
CA TYR A 215 12.62 2.83 -18.08
C TYR A 215 11.80 1.72 -17.37
N TRP A 216 10.53 2.00 -17.05
CA TRP A 216 9.66 1.08 -16.32
C TRP A 216 8.93 0.05 -17.18
N ASP A 217 9.04 0.11 -18.51
CA ASP A 217 8.33 -0.81 -19.40
C ASP A 217 8.61 -2.29 -19.11
N PRO A 218 9.84 -2.74 -18.75
CA PRO A 218 10.06 -4.13 -18.35
C PRO A 218 9.20 -4.58 -17.17
N PHE A 219 9.06 -3.72 -16.16
CA PHE A 219 8.24 -3.98 -14.97
C PHE A 219 6.75 -4.02 -15.32
N PHE A 220 6.23 -3.00 -16.01
CA PHE A 220 4.81 -2.95 -16.38
C PHE A 220 4.43 -4.05 -17.37
N ALA A 221 5.32 -4.41 -18.29
CA ALA A 221 5.12 -5.56 -19.18
C ALA A 221 4.99 -6.87 -18.38
N ALA A 222 5.83 -7.08 -17.37
CA ALA A 222 5.72 -8.27 -16.51
C ALA A 222 4.38 -8.29 -15.74
N CYS A 223 3.92 -7.16 -15.24
CA CYS A 223 2.62 -7.04 -14.57
C CYS A 223 1.45 -7.33 -15.54
N ASP A 224 1.50 -6.76 -16.75
CA ASP A 224 0.50 -6.97 -17.81
C ASP A 224 0.41 -8.44 -18.24
N GLU A 225 1.56 -9.06 -18.52
CA GLU A 225 1.69 -10.47 -18.97
C GLU A 225 1.16 -11.46 -17.92
N THR A 226 1.41 -11.18 -16.63
CA THR A 226 1.09 -12.09 -15.53
C THR A 226 -0.24 -11.74 -14.83
N SER A 227 -0.91 -10.69 -15.27
CA SER A 227 -2.08 -10.14 -14.59
C SER A 227 -1.79 -9.80 -13.10
N THR A 228 -0.58 -9.32 -12.81
CA THR A 228 -0.20 -8.87 -11.47
C THR A 228 -0.63 -7.41 -11.29
N ILE A 229 -1.38 -7.15 -10.24
CA ILE A 229 -1.92 -5.83 -9.92
C ILE A 229 -0.84 -4.98 -9.26
N VAL A 230 -0.64 -3.77 -9.76
CA VAL A 230 0.27 -2.79 -9.17
C VAL A 230 -0.45 -2.04 -8.05
N ASN A 231 -0.04 -2.27 -6.81
CA ASN A 231 -0.66 -1.66 -5.64
C ASN A 231 0.22 -0.50 -5.15
N MET A 232 -0.38 0.66 -5.01
CA MET A 232 0.26 1.89 -4.57
C MET A 232 -0.42 2.41 -3.32
N HIS A 233 0.35 2.49 -2.24
CA HIS A 233 -0.10 3.03 -0.97
C HIS A 233 0.32 4.50 -0.84
N ILE A 234 -0.50 5.34 -0.24
CA ILE A 234 -0.08 6.71 0.10
C ILE A 234 1.20 6.66 0.94
N GLY A 235 2.15 7.56 0.65
CA GLY A 235 3.47 7.56 1.31
C GLY A 235 4.52 6.64 0.67
N SER A 236 4.18 5.82 -0.34
CA SER A 236 5.14 4.99 -1.07
C SER A 236 6.15 5.81 -1.89
N SER A 237 5.91 7.10 -2.09
CA SER A 237 6.86 8.05 -2.65
C SER A 237 7.84 8.65 -1.62
N SER A 238 7.73 8.29 -0.34
CA SER A 238 8.51 8.86 0.78
C SER A 238 8.34 10.36 0.99
N LYS A 239 7.31 10.96 0.38
CA LYS A 239 7.02 12.38 0.52
C LYS A 239 5.59 12.57 1.00
N MET A 240 5.44 13.04 2.23
CA MET A 240 4.14 13.40 2.78
C MET A 240 3.79 14.85 2.39
N PRO A 241 2.56 15.11 1.93
CA PRO A 241 2.09 16.48 1.71
C PRO A 241 2.18 17.30 2.99
N SER A 242 2.67 18.53 2.89
CA SER A 242 2.69 19.48 4.00
C SER A 242 2.72 20.89 3.44
N THR A 243 2.09 21.83 4.13
CA THR A 243 2.01 23.24 3.72
C THR A 243 3.23 24.04 4.14
N SER A 244 3.94 23.61 5.19
CA SER A 244 5.16 24.25 5.69
C SER A 244 5.98 23.29 6.56
N PRO A 245 7.27 23.60 6.81
CA PRO A 245 8.13 22.77 7.68
C PRO A 245 7.69 22.72 9.16
N ASP A 246 6.87 23.64 9.59
CA ASP A 246 6.33 23.76 10.96
C ASP A 246 4.85 23.38 11.06
N ALA A 247 4.25 22.89 9.98
CA ALA A 247 2.86 22.45 9.99
C ALA A 247 2.67 21.26 10.95
N PRO A 248 1.63 21.28 11.81
CA PRO A 248 1.34 20.15 12.69
C PRO A 248 0.98 18.90 11.87
N ALA A 249 1.21 17.72 12.45
CA ALA A 249 0.96 16.43 11.82
C ALA A 249 -0.42 16.32 11.15
N ALA A 250 -1.46 16.84 11.82
CA ALA A 250 -2.84 16.83 11.33
C ALA A 250 -3.00 17.45 9.93
N VAL A 251 -2.16 18.43 9.55
CA VAL A 251 -2.20 19.03 8.20
C VAL A 251 -1.76 17.99 7.17
N GLY A 252 -0.62 17.34 7.37
CA GLY A 252 -0.13 16.28 6.48
C GLY A 252 -1.10 15.11 6.40
N SER A 253 -1.58 14.62 7.55
CA SER A 253 -2.55 13.51 7.61
C SER A 253 -3.87 13.82 6.89
N SER A 254 -4.33 15.08 6.91
CA SER A 254 -5.52 15.49 6.16
C SER A 254 -5.30 15.57 4.64
N LEU A 255 -4.06 15.58 4.18
CA LEU A 255 -3.68 15.78 2.78
C LEU A 255 -3.05 14.53 2.13
N THR A 256 -3.03 13.40 2.81
CA THR A 256 -2.37 12.17 2.32
C THR A 256 -2.91 11.72 0.97
N HIS A 257 -4.22 11.84 0.74
CA HIS A 257 -4.89 11.49 -0.53
C HIS A 257 -4.37 12.28 -1.74
N ILE A 258 -3.75 13.45 -1.56
CA ILE A 258 -3.21 14.26 -2.67
C ILE A 258 -2.13 13.50 -3.44
N ASN A 259 -1.34 12.67 -2.79
CA ASN A 259 -0.36 11.84 -3.51
C ASN A 259 -1.05 10.83 -4.44
N ALA A 260 -2.18 10.25 -4.04
CA ALA A 260 -2.98 9.38 -4.91
C ALA A 260 -3.57 10.16 -6.10
N GLU A 261 -4.03 11.42 -5.89
CA GLU A 261 -4.49 12.29 -6.98
C GLU A 261 -3.36 12.59 -7.99
N LEU A 262 -2.17 12.94 -7.49
CA LEU A 262 -1.00 13.19 -8.34
C LEU A 262 -0.61 11.95 -9.14
N SER A 263 -0.52 10.81 -8.47
CA SER A 263 -0.18 9.54 -9.09
C SER A 263 -1.20 9.10 -10.13
N MET A 264 -2.50 9.18 -9.82
CA MET A 264 -3.56 8.82 -10.78
C MET A 264 -3.52 9.71 -12.01
N THR A 265 -3.22 11.00 -11.83
CA THR A 265 -3.04 11.95 -12.94
C THR A 265 -1.86 11.52 -13.82
N ASP A 266 -0.73 11.17 -13.22
CA ASP A 266 0.45 10.69 -13.93
C ASP A 266 0.15 9.41 -14.73
N PHE A 267 -0.45 8.40 -14.10
CA PHE A 267 -0.75 7.13 -14.76
C PHE A 267 -1.72 7.29 -15.93
N LEU A 268 -2.82 8.04 -15.74
CA LEU A 268 -3.84 8.23 -16.78
C LEU A 268 -3.34 9.08 -17.96
N LEU A 269 -2.33 9.93 -17.74
CA LEU A 269 -1.75 10.78 -18.79
C LEU A 269 -0.40 10.28 -19.32
N SER A 270 0.09 9.11 -18.87
CA SER A 270 1.40 8.57 -19.28
C SER A 270 1.40 7.83 -20.62
N GLY A 271 0.24 7.34 -21.07
CA GLY A 271 0.14 6.39 -22.17
C GLY A 271 0.52 4.95 -21.81
N LEU A 272 0.68 4.63 -20.52
CA LEU A 272 0.96 3.26 -20.06
C LEU A 272 -0.17 2.30 -20.45
N PHE A 273 -1.41 2.71 -20.29
CA PHE A 273 -2.59 1.86 -20.57
C PHE A 273 -2.82 1.61 -22.07
N GLU A 274 -2.27 2.43 -22.95
CA GLU A 274 -2.19 2.14 -24.37
C GLU A 274 -1.12 1.08 -24.72
N ARG A 275 -0.01 1.07 -23.97
CA ARG A 275 1.07 0.09 -24.16
C ARG A 275 0.78 -1.25 -23.48
N PHE A 276 0.08 -1.21 -22.35
CA PHE A 276 -0.18 -2.36 -21.48
C PHE A 276 -1.69 -2.48 -21.20
N ALA A 277 -2.40 -3.12 -22.13
CA ALA A 277 -3.87 -3.13 -22.15
C ALA A 277 -4.51 -3.94 -20.99
N ASN A 278 -3.77 -4.83 -20.34
CA ASN A 278 -4.26 -5.60 -19.19
C ASN A 278 -3.76 -5.05 -17.85
N LEU A 279 -2.85 -4.07 -17.88
CA LEU A 279 -2.27 -3.48 -16.66
C LEU A 279 -3.37 -2.89 -15.78
N LYS A 280 -3.33 -3.21 -14.50
CA LYS A 280 -4.23 -2.64 -13.49
C LYS A 280 -3.43 -2.05 -12.35
N VAL A 281 -3.91 -0.90 -11.86
CA VAL A 281 -3.34 -0.21 -10.70
C VAL A 281 -4.41 -0.03 -9.63
N ALA A 282 -4.03 -0.18 -8.37
CA ALA A 282 -4.91 -0.03 -7.22
C ALA A 282 -4.26 0.93 -6.20
N TYR A 283 -5.06 1.85 -5.68
CA TYR A 283 -4.63 2.82 -4.68
C TYR A 283 -5.14 2.40 -3.31
N SER A 284 -4.28 2.48 -2.30
CA SER A 284 -4.58 2.20 -0.90
C SER A 284 -4.54 3.48 -0.07
N GLU A 285 -5.46 3.63 0.89
CA GLU A 285 -5.70 4.82 1.73
C GLU A 285 -5.98 6.12 0.94
N GLY A 286 -6.19 6.03 -0.37
CA GLY A 286 -6.36 7.19 -1.23
C GLY A 286 -7.70 7.89 -1.09
N GLN A 287 -8.70 7.27 -0.46
CA GLN A 287 -10.10 7.68 -0.51
C GLN A 287 -10.62 7.79 -1.96
N ILE A 288 -11.92 8.04 -2.14
CA ILE A 288 -12.54 7.98 -3.47
C ILE A 288 -13.34 9.22 -3.86
N GLY A 289 -13.67 10.09 -2.90
CA GLY A 289 -14.58 11.22 -3.14
C GLY A 289 -14.06 12.29 -4.10
N TRP A 290 -12.76 12.37 -4.30
CA TRP A 290 -12.10 13.31 -5.23
C TRP A 290 -12.05 12.80 -6.68
N ILE A 291 -12.21 11.49 -6.92
CA ILE A 291 -12.01 10.84 -8.22
C ILE A 291 -12.85 11.47 -9.34
N PRO A 292 -14.18 11.67 -9.21
CA PRO A 292 -14.97 12.24 -10.30
C PRO A 292 -14.54 13.64 -10.70
N HIS A 293 -14.18 14.48 -9.72
CA HIS A 293 -13.67 15.82 -9.98
C HIS A 293 -12.37 15.78 -10.81
N LEU A 294 -11.42 14.92 -10.39
CA LEU A 294 -10.13 14.79 -11.07
C LEU A 294 -10.31 14.26 -12.50
N LEU A 295 -11.10 13.21 -12.70
CA LEU A 295 -11.36 12.63 -14.02
C LEU A 295 -11.96 13.68 -14.97
N HIS A 296 -12.98 14.40 -14.53
CA HIS A 296 -13.57 15.48 -15.32
C HIS A 296 -12.53 16.57 -15.65
N ARG A 297 -11.73 16.99 -14.66
CA ARG A 297 -10.71 18.02 -14.89
C ARG A 297 -9.64 17.57 -15.87
N MET A 298 -9.21 16.31 -15.82
CA MET A 298 -8.25 15.75 -16.78
C MET A 298 -8.81 15.71 -18.20
N ASP A 299 -10.07 15.32 -18.39
CA ASP A 299 -10.69 15.29 -19.71
C ASP A 299 -10.76 16.69 -20.34
N VAL A 300 -11.12 17.71 -19.55
CA VAL A 300 -11.11 19.11 -20.00
C VAL A 300 -9.72 19.56 -20.40
N VAL A 301 -8.71 19.27 -19.58
CA VAL A 301 -7.30 19.65 -19.89
C VAL A 301 -6.80 18.91 -21.13
N TRP A 302 -7.12 17.62 -21.24
CA TRP A 302 -6.75 16.79 -22.39
C TRP A 302 -7.35 17.34 -23.71
N GLU A 303 -8.62 17.74 -23.70
CA GLU A 303 -9.29 18.31 -24.89
C GLU A 303 -8.78 19.71 -25.21
N ASP A 304 -8.81 20.64 -24.24
CA ASP A 304 -8.50 22.05 -24.46
C ASP A 304 -7.01 22.31 -24.73
N ASN A 305 -6.13 21.47 -24.19
CA ASN A 305 -4.68 21.70 -24.23
C ASN A 305 -3.94 20.75 -25.20
N ARG A 306 -4.64 20.06 -26.09
CA ARG A 306 -4.02 19.09 -27.02
C ARG A 306 -2.81 19.64 -27.77
N GLY A 307 -2.82 20.92 -28.14
CA GLY A 307 -1.74 21.53 -28.90
C GLY A 307 -0.44 21.73 -28.14
N TRP A 308 -0.47 21.72 -26.79
CA TRP A 308 0.70 22.01 -25.95
C TRP A 308 0.80 21.13 -24.70
N GLY A 309 -0.21 20.36 -24.37
CA GLY A 309 -0.25 19.53 -23.18
C GLY A 309 0.69 18.33 -23.19
N GLY A 310 1.29 17.99 -24.35
CA GLY A 310 2.34 16.96 -24.46
C GLY A 310 1.84 15.52 -24.36
N VAL A 311 0.52 15.27 -24.47
CA VAL A 311 -0.09 13.93 -24.32
C VAL A 311 -0.85 13.48 -25.58
N ALA A 312 -0.99 14.33 -26.59
CA ALA A 312 -1.83 14.06 -27.76
C ALA A 312 -1.49 12.76 -28.51
N ASP A 313 -0.19 12.43 -28.59
CA ASP A 313 0.32 11.25 -29.30
C ASP A 313 0.33 9.98 -28.42
N LYS A 314 0.25 10.14 -27.09
CA LYS A 314 0.38 9.04 -26.12
C LYS A 314 -0.96 8.60 -25.54
N VAL A 315 -1.91 9.52 -25.45
CA VAL A 315 -3.20 9.33 -24.83
C VAL A 315 -4.28 9.73 -25.85
N PRO A 316 -4.64 8.82 -26.78
CA PRO A 316 -5.57 9.12 -27.86
C PRO A 316 -7.02 9.32 -27.39
N ASN A 317 -7.40 8.72 -26.27
CA ASN A 317 -8.76 8.79 -25.73
C ASN A 317 -8.81 9.67 -24.45
N PRO A 318 -9.98 10.18 -24.04
CA PRO A 318 -10.11 10.92 -22.78
C PRO A 318 -9.56 10.12 -21.60
N PRO A 319 -8.76 10.73 -20.70
CA PRO A 319 -8.15 10.04 -19.54
C PRO A 319 -9.14 9.26 -18.68
N SER A 320 -10.37 9.78 -18.50
CA SER A 320 -11.44 9.09 -17.76
C SER A 320 -11.84 7.74 -18.36
N SER A 321 -11.65 7.55 -19.67
CA SER A 321 -12.01 6.30 -20.34
C SER A 321 -11.10 5.13 -19.91
N TYR A 322 -9.84 5.41 -19.56
CA TYR A 322 -8.90 4.38 -19.05
C TYR A 322 -9.18 3.99 -17.60
N PHE A 323 -9.76 4.90 -16.82
CA PHE A 323 -10.03 4.65 -15.41
C PHE A 323 -10.83 3.36 -15.19
N LYS A 324 -11.90 3.18 -15.94
CA LYS A 324 -12.83 2.05 -15.77
C LYS A 324 -12.18 0.68 -15.93
N ASP A 325 -11.23 0.58 -16.85
CA ASP A 325 -10.62 -0.70 -17.18
C ASP A 325 -9.32 -0.96 -16.39
N HIS A 326 -8.69 0.07 -15.83
CA HIS A 326 -7.34 -0.02 -15.32
C HIS A 326 -7.15 0.41 -13.87
N VAL A 327 -8.02 1.26 -13.30
CA VAL A 327 -7.74 1.90 -12.02
C VAL A 327 -8.77 1.54 -10.96
N TYR A 328 -8.30 1.23 -9.75
CA TYR A 328 -9.14 0.94 -8.60
C TYR A 328 -8.82 1.91 -7.45
N GLY A 329 -9.86 2.52 -6.90
CA GLY A 329 -9.78 3.30 -5.66
C GLY A 329 -10.16 2.48 -4.46
N CYS A 330 -9.63 2.85 -3.30
CA CYS A 330 -9.88 2.17 -2.03
C CYS A 330 -10.19 3.20 -0.94
N PHE A 331 -10.99 2.82 0.04
CA PHE A 331 -11.37 3.68 1.17
C PHE A 331 -11.75 2.85 2.40
N PHE A 332 -11.62 3.44 3.58
CA PHE A 332 -12.14 2.92 4.85
C PHE A 332 -13.25 3.82 5.45
N ASP A 333 -13.18 5.12 5.26
CA ASP A 333 -14.21 6.08 5.74
C ASP A 333 -14.38 7.27 4.78
N ASP A 334 -15.19 7.08 3.72
CA ASP A 334 -15.50 8.14 2.74
C ASP A 334 -16.99 8.14 2.35
N PRO A 335 -17.87 8.61 3.24
CA PRO A 335 -19.30 8.68 2.93
C PRO A 335 -19.64 9.67 1.81
N ASN A 336 -18.73 10.60 1.47
CA ASN A 336 -18.93 11.52 0.34
C ASN A 336 -18.61 10.81 -0.98
N GLY A 337 -17.54 10.04 -1.03
CA GLY A 337 -17.21 9.21 -2.19
C GLY A 337 -18.31 8.20 -2.52
N LEU A 338 -18.89 7.56 -1.51
CA LEU A 338 -19.99 6.62 -1.71
C LEU A 338 -21.28 7.27 -2.30
N ARG A 339 -21.48 8.57 -2.10
CA ARG A 339 -22.59 9.29 -2.78
C ARG A 339 -22.34 9.50 -4.26
N LEU A 340 -21.10 9.42 -4.69
CA LEU A 340 -20.64 9.58 -6.05
C LEU A 340 -20.34 8.23 -6.74
N ILE A 341 -20.80 7.13 -6.17
CA ILE A 341 -20.46 5.77 -6.62
C ILE A 341 -20.81 5.54 -8.10
N ASP A 342 -21.92 6.08 -8.55
CA ASP A 342 -22.37 5.96 -9.95
C ASP A 342 -21.46 6.77 -10.92
N GLU A 343 -20.85 7.85 -10.43
CA GLU A 343 -19.93 8.70 -11.20
C GLU A 343 -18.51 8.11 -11.22
N ILE A 344 -18.07 7.49 -10.12
CA ILE A 344 -16.79 6.80 -10.02
C ILE A 344 -16.84 5.50 -10.84
N GLY A 345 -17.90 4.74 -10.70
CA GLY A 345 -18.07 3.38 -11.19
C GLY A 345 -17.97 2.36 -10.07
N GLU A 346 -19.08 1.70 -9.77
CA GLU A 346 -19.17 0.71 -8.66
C GLU A 346 -18.21 -0.49 -8.79
N ASP A 347 -17.72 -0.75 -10.01
CA ASP A 347 -16.80 -1.84 -10.32
C ASP A 347 -15.31 -1.49 -10.03
N ASN A 348 -15.02 -0.22 -9.75
CA ASN A 348 -13.66 0.31 -9.56
C ASN A 348 -13.35 0.74 -8.12
N ILE A 349 -14.20 0.33 -7.17
CA ILE A 349 -14.07 0.69 -5.76
C ILE A 349 -13.87 -0.57 -4.95
N THR A 350 -12.87 -0.54 -4.06
CA THR A 350 -12.57 -1.58 -3.07
C THR A 350 -12.62 -1.00 -1.65
N TYR A 351 -12.58 -1.86 -0.64
CA TYR A 351 -12.69 -1.49 0.76
C TYR A 351 -11.48 -1.99 1.56
N GLU A 352 -11.13 -1.26 2.61
CA GLU A 352 -9.98 -1.56 3.45
C GLU A 352 -10.31 -1.42 4.94
N SER A 353 -9.52 -2.05 5.80
CA SER A 353 -9.62 -1.92 7.25
C SER A 353 -8.41 -1.26 7.91
N ASP A 354 -7.30 -1.16 7.19
CA ASP A 354 -6.02 -0.59 7.61
C ASP A 354 -5.50 -1.21 8.94
N TYR A 355 -5.72 -2.52 9.13
CA TYR A 355 -5.20 -3.22 10.31
C TYR A 355 -3.67 -3.40 10.18
N PRO A 356 -2.82 -3.11 11.19
CA PRO A 356 -3.13 -2.72 12.56
C PRO A 356 -2.83 -1.24 12.89
N HIS A 357 -2.85 -0.35 11.92
CA HIS A 357 -2.50 1.06 12.04
C HIS A 357 -3.44 1.85 12.96
N SER A 358 -3.06 3.11 13.23
CA SER A 358 -3.87 4.04 14.06
C SER A 358 -5.20 4.40 13.42
N ASP A 359 -5.31 4.39 12.09
CA ASP A 359 -6.52 4.74 11.35
C ASP A 359 -7.45 3.54 11.13
N SER A 360 -7.01 2.34 11.53
CA SER A 360 -7.78 1.09 11.40
C SER A 360 -9.21 1.22 11.92
N THR A 361 -10.12 0.62 11.18
CA THR A 361 -11.53 0.48 11.57
C THR A 361 -11.77 -0.68 12.54
N TRP A 362 -10.75 -1.54 12.81
CA TRP A 362 -10.83 -2.65 13.75
C TRP A 362 -11.19 -2.19 15.18
N PRO A 363 -12.00 -2.89 15.98
CA PRO A 363 -12.74 -4.11 15.66
C PRO A 363 -14.17 -3.83 15.16
N ARG A 364 -14.43 -2.70 14.54
CA ARG A 364 -15.76 -2.21 14.16
C ARG A 364 -15.95 -2.05 12.65
N THR A 365 -15.09 -2.68 11.84
CA THR A 365 -15.12 -2.52 10.38
C THR A 365 -16.50 -2.84 9.81
N ARG A 366 -17.13 -3.94 10.23
CA ARG A 366 -18.48 -4.27 9.81
C ARG A 366 -19.49 -3.15 10.09
N GLN A 367 -19.53 -2.63 11.33
CA GLN A 367 -20.49 -1.60 11.72
C GLN A 367 -20.26 -0.27 10.97
N ILE A 368 -18.99 0.07 10.73
CA ILE A 368 -18.61 1.26 9.97
C ILE A 368 -19.05 1.09 8.52
N ALA A 369 -18.74 -0.04 7.88
CA ALA A 369 -19.15 -0.35 6.51
C ALA A 369 -20.68 -0.34 6.35
N GLU A 370 -21.42 -1.00 7.23
CA GLU A 370 -22.91 -1.03 7.21
C GLU A 370 -23.49 0.39 7.31
N LYS A 371 -22.92 1.23 8.18
CA LYS A 371 -23.37 2.62 8.36
C LYS A 371 -23.10 3.46 7.12
N GLN A 372 -21.89 3.40 6.56
CA GLN A 372 -21.50 4.21 5.40
C GLN A 372 -22.29 3.82 4.15
N MET A 373 -22.50 2.52 3.96
CA MET A 373 -23.13 1.94 2.77
C MET A 373 -24.66 1.77 2.89
N ALA A 374 -25.27 2.38 3.91
CA ALA A 374 -26.73 2.26 4.14
C ALA A 374 -27.59 2.76 2.95
N GLY A 375 -27.05 3.65 2.12
CA GLY A 375 -27.73 4.18 0.92
C GLY A 375 -27.50 3.37 -0.35
N LEU A 376 -26.62 2.36 -0.33
CA LEU A 376 -26.27 1.55 -1.50
C LEU A 376 -27.21 0.35 -1.65
N THR A 377 -27.35 -0.13 -2.89
CA THR A 377 -28.04 -1.40 -3.19
C THR A 377 -27.21 -2.58 -2.61
N ASP A 378 -27.86 -3.75 -2.44
CA ASP A 378 -27.18 -4.94 -1.98
C ASP A 378 -26.08 -5.41 -2.97
N GLU A 379 -26.27 -5.17 -4.28
CA GLU A 379 -25.26 -5.44 -5.32
C GLU A 379 -24.05 -4.51 -5.21
N GLN A 380 -24.27 -3.22 -5.05
CA GLN A 380 -23.18 -2.24 -4.86
C GLN A 380 -22.39 -2.55 -3.61
N ARG A 381 -23.05 -2.87 -2.50
CA ARG A 381 -22.40 -3.28 -1.24
C ARG A 381 -21.52 -4.51 -1.44
N TYR A 382 -22.05 -5.54 -2.11
CA TYR A 382 -21.28 -6.75 -2.44
C TYR A 382 -20.04 -6.42 -3.28
N LYS A 383 -20.21 -5.64 -4.35
CA LYS A 383 -19.10 -5.24 -5.23
C LYS A 383 -18.00 -4.53 -4.43
N VAL A 384 -18.35 -3.52 -3.68
CA VAL A 384 -17.40 -2.66 -2.94
C VAL A 384 -16.62 -3.43 -1.87
N VAL A 385 -17.31 -4.22 -1.03
CA VAL A 385 -16.62 -4.87 0.10
C VAL A 385 -15.98 -6.21 -0.27
N ARG A 386 -16.33 -6.81 -1.42
CA ARG A 386 -15.93 -8.18 -1.73
C ARG A 386 -15.71 -8.46 -3.22
N GLY A 387 -16.74 -8.27 -4.04
CA GLY A 387 -16.76 -8.76 -5.43
C GLY A 387 -15.67 -8.17 -6.30
N ASN A 388 -15.36 -6.88 -6.12
CA ASN A 388 -14.31 -6.21 -6.88
C ASN A 388 -12.92 -6.73 -6.51
N ALA A 389 -12.65 -6.97 -5.23
CA ALA A 389 -11.39 -7.56 -4.78
C ALA A 389 -11.21 -9.00 -5.30
N ILE A 390 -12.27 -9.82 -5.26
CA ILE A 390 -12.26 -11.18 -5.84
C ILE A 390 -11.86 -11.14 -7.32
N ARG A 391 -12.52 -10.27 -8.10
CA ARG A 391 -12.23 -10.13 -9.53
C ARG A 391 -10.83 -9.59 -9.79
N LEU A 392 -10.41 -8.58 -9.02
CA LEU A 392 -9.12 -7.91 -9.20
C LEU A 392 -7.94 -8.86 -8.94
N PHE A 393 -7.96 -9.58 -7.84
CA PHE A 393 -6.88 -10.47 -7.42
C PHE A 393 -7.07 -11.94 -7.84
N GLY A 394 -8.19 -12.27 -8.52
CA GLY A 394 -8.48 -13.63 -8.96
C GLY A 394 -8.65 -14.61 -7.80
N LEU A 395 -9.34 -14.18 -6.73
CA LEU A 395 -9.52 -14.98 -5.52
C LEU A 395 -10.60 -16.04 -5.72
N ASP A 396 -10.41 -17.20 -5.09
CA ASP A 396 -11.35 -18.33 -5.15
C ASP A 396 -12.18 -18.40 -3.84
N PHE A 397 -13.08 -17.42 -3.67
CA PHE A 397 -14.06 -17.40 -2.61
C PHE A 397 -15.47 -17.54 -3.20
N THR A 398 -16.12 -18.65 -2.89
CA THR A 398 -17.50 -18.96 -3.32
C THR A 398 -18.57 -18.29 -2.44
#